data_5e0be1b566b6a50b98270b37dff4709a
#
_entry.id   5e0be1b566b6a50b98270b37dff4709a
#
_cell.length_a   1.000
_cell.length_b   1.000
_cell.length_c   1.000
_cell.angle_alpha   90.00
_cell.angle_beta   90.00
_cell.angle_gamma   90.00
#
_symmetry.space_group_name_H-M   'P 1'
#
loop_
_entity.id
_entity.type
_entity.pdbx_description
1 polymer ?
#
loop_
_entity_poly.entity_id
_entity_poly.type
_entity_poly.pdbx_seq_one_letter_code
_entity_poly.pdbx_strand_id
1 'polypeptide(L)'
;MKYLYLLSLFILAGGLTSCASFERYRILYNDRIEAGNVEEATRLIENKRFYKKDRNEVLRYLELGALARMQGDLAKSNEYLNKADLLIEDRRASIGSQGLAVVSNPRVLPYRTEYFENIAVHYLKSLNYLQLNDVSAARVEARRTNIRLQELNDAVPEKPLKYHDDVLGHITMGLSYEMNGEWNNAFIAYRNAAELFIQEGKVQPYMGVRIPEQLKCDLVRMADQLGFANDASRYRRLLSPRCKDDVGEGGSLVLFWENGQGPVKEENIIGFDVMRRGDRSQVRFVNNSMGMEYDFGEDIYNEYNGFAGINTVRLALPIFRPREYPLYRADIKYPGGIQRMEMLEDLNVVAEQSLRDRFGRELANALIRLAAKEAVEAGLRSIKTKKKDGDEDNDGDEEQKKSKDEDKDEEEDVEYDETLGLILGTTMSIVNAATERADIRSWQTLPAEIHYQRVPLKRGANEIRVTFYNRYNQRLEEHYLRINGGGRLQVRHVITPDSRVLQPAATQNQKPVQP
;
A
#
# COMPACT_ATOMS: atom_id res chain seq x y z
N MET A 1 26.40 39.06 2.42
CA MET A 1 26.93 37.72 2.21
C MET A 1 26.88 36.83 3.44
N LYS A 2 27.36 37.19 4.64
CA LYS A 2 27.31 36.32 5.86
C LYS A 2 25.91 35.88 6.27
N TYR A 3 24.89 36.70 6.14
CA TYR A 3 23.49 36.34 6.47
C TYR A 3 22.82 35.41 5.45
N LEU A 4 23.26 35.45 4.19
CA LEU A 4 22.77 34.52 3.16
C LEU A 4 23.33 33.11 3.39
N TYR A 5 24.59 32.98 3.82
CA TYR A 5 25.19 31.70 4.22
C TYR A 5 24.52 31.10 5.46
N LEU A 6 24.19 31.93 6.45
CA LEU A 6 23.46 31.47 7.64
C LEU A 6 22.03 31.02 7.30
N LEU A 7 21.34 31.71 6.38
CA LEU A 7 20.00 31.33 5.93
C LEU A 7 20.02 30.02 5.14
N SER A 8 21.01 29.83 4.25
CA SER A 8 21.18 28.58 3.50
C SER A 8 21.54 27.39 4.40
N LEU A 9 22.39 27.63 5.42
CA LEU A 9 22.73 26.60 6.42
C LEU A 9 21.53 26.21 7.28
N PHE A 10 20.65 27.16 7.63
CA PHE A 10 19.42 26.90 8.38
C PHE A 10 18.39 26.13 7.53
N ILE A 11 18.28 26.41 6.25
CA ILE A 11 17.41 25.69 5.31
C ILE A 11 17.93 24.25 5.11
N LEU A 12 19.25 24.09 4.98
CA LEU A 12 19.89 22.77 4.86
C LEU A 12 19.72 21.93 6.14
N ALA A 13 19.91 22.52 7.33
CA ALA A 13 19.72 21.85 8.60
C ALA A 13 18.25 21.48 8.89
N GLY A 14 17.29 22.31 8.45
CA GLY A 14 15.86 22.05 8.58
C GLY A 14 15.36 20.91 7.68
N GLY A 15 16.00 20.68 6.52
CA GLY A 15 15.68 19.59 5.59
C GLY A 15 16.08 18.21 6.10
N LEU A 16 17.17 18.09 6.84
CA LEU A 16 17.71 16.82 7.34
C LEU A 16 16.91 16.21 8.50
N THR A 17 16.18 17.03 9.27
CA THR A 17 15.43 16.56 10.44
C THR A 17 14.09 15.89 10.12
N SER A 18 13.54 16.07 8.91
CA SER A 18 12.23 15.50 8.55
C SER A 18 12.30 14.01 8.14
N CYS A 19 13.43 13.53 7.63
CA CYS A 19 13.59 12.13 7.16
C CYS A 19 13.80 11.15 8.32
N ALA A 20 14.52 11.55 9.36
CA ALA A 20 14.80 10.73 10.53
C ALA A 20 13.55 10.44 11.37
N SER A 21 12.44 11.20 11.20
CA SER A 21 11.28 11.09 12.08
C SER A 21 10.39 9.89 11.76
N PHE A 22 10.06 9.60 10.49
CA PHE A 22 9.18 8.46 10.16
C PHE A 22 9.85 7.13 10.47
N GLU A 23 11.08 6.94 9.98
CA GLU A 23 11.86 5.72 10.19
C GLU A 23 12.05 5.41 11.68
N ARG A 24 12.41 6.43 12.46
CA ARG A 24 12.55 6.30 13.91
C ARG A 24 11.23 5.91 14.59
N TYR A 25 10.10 6.51 14.18
CA TYR A 25 8.79 6.16 14.76
C TYR A 25 8.34 4.79 14.31
N ARG A 26 8.63 4.39 13.07
CA ARG A 26 8.36 3.06 12.54
C ARG A 26 9.04 1.98 13.38
N ILE A 27 10.33 2.11 13.66
CA ILE A 27 11.08 1.17 14.48
C ILE A 27 10.46 1.09 15.89
N LEU A 28 10.30 2.22 16.58
CA LEU A 28 9.73 2.26 17.93
C LEU A 28 8.32 1.66 18.01
N TYR A 29 7.53 1.87 17.00
CA TYR A 29 6.17 1.37 16.91
C TYR A 29 6.13 -0.15 16.67
N ASN A 30 6.94 -0.66 15.75
CA ASN A 30 7.05 -2.08 15.47
C ASN A 30 7.59 -2.85 16.69
N ASP A 31 8.63 -2.35 17.37
CA ASP A 31 9.16 -2.94 18.62
C ASP A 31 8.07 -3.12 19.68
N ARG A 32 7.11 -2.16 19.77
CA ARG A 32 5.99 -2.27 20.73
C ARG A 32 5.00 -3.38 20.34
N ILE A 33 4.70 -3.51 19.05
CA ILE A 33 3.80 -4.55 18.56
C ILE A 33 4.43 -5.94 18.75
N GLU A 34 5.71 -6.10 18.39
CA GLU A 34 6.45 -7.35 18.56
C GLU A 34 6.56 -7.75 20.03
N ALA A 35 6.73 -6.78 20.93
CA ALA A 35 6.67 -7.01 22.37
C ALA A 35 5.27 -7.31 22.93
N GLY A 36 4.22 -7.26 22.10
CA GLY A 36 2.82 -7.42 22.51
C GLY A 36 2.21 -6.19 23.18
N ASN A 37 2.92 -5.06 23.20
CA ASN A 37 2.51 -3.81 23.86
C ASN A 37 1.66 -2.94 22.91
N VAL A 38 0.53 -3.49 22.45
CA VAL A 38 -0.35 -2.82 21.46
C VAL A 38 -0.88 -1.48 21.97
N GLU A 39 -1.15 -1.36 23.26
CA GLU A 39 -1.59 -0.10 23.87
C GLU A 39 -0.54 1.00 23.78
N GLU A 40 0.74 0.68 24.00
CA GLU A 40 1.82 1.66 23.83
C GLU A 40 2.02 2.04 22.37
N ALA A 41 1.89 1.08 21.44
CA ALA A 41 1.87 1.35 20.00
C ALA A 41 0.74 2.33 19.63
N THR A 42 -0.47 2.11 20.17
CA THR A 42 -1.62 3.02 19.98
C THR A 42 -1.30 4.43 20.47
N ARG A 43 -0.75 4.58 21.70
CA ARG A 43 -0.37 5.88 22.25
C ARG A 43 0.69 6.59 21.40
N LEU A 44 1.62 5.85 20.77
CA LEU A 44 2.59 6.42 19.84
C LEU A 44 1.91 7.04 18.62
N ILE A 45 0.97 6.32 17.99
CA ILE A 45 0.22 6.82 16.83
C ILE A 45 -0.63 8.05 17.21
N GLU A 46 -1.28 8.01 18.35
CA GLU A 46 -2.15 9.11 18.81
C GLU A 46 -1.37 10.38 19.14
N ASN A 47 -0.18 10.27 19.75
CA ASN A 47 0.51 11.40 20.35
C ASN A 47 1.65 11.99 19.53
N LYS A 48 2.26 11.23 18.61
CA LYS A 48 3.41 11.74 17.86
C LYS A 48 3.01 12.76 16.80
N ARG A 49 3.75 13.87 16.76
CA ARG A 49 3.52 14.98 15.82
C ARG A 49 3.50 14.54 14.36
N PHE A 50 4.25 13.49 14.00
CA PHE A 50 4.26 12.95 12.65
C PHE A 50 2.86 12.52 12.21
N TYR A 51 2.18 11.68 13.02
CA TYR A 51 0.86 11.14 12.71
C TYR A 51 -0.26 12.19 12.83
N LYS A 52 -0.04 13.28 13.60
CA LYS A 52 -1.00 14.37 13.76
C LYS A 52 -1.01 15.38 12.60
N LYS A 53 -0.09 15.26 11.63
CA LYS A 53 -0.10 16.12 10.43
C LYS A 53 -1.20 15.66 9.48
N ASP A 54 -1.97 16.58 8.91
CA ASP A 54 -3.08 16.31 7.99
C ASP A 54 -2.67 15.40 6.83
N ARG A 55 -1.47 15.59 6.31
CA ARG A 55 -0.92 14.74 5.24
C ARG A 55 -0.77 13.26 5.61
N ASN A 56 -0.72 12.92 6.89
CA ASN A 56 -0.57 11.56 7.40
C ASN A 56 -1.86 11.02 8.05
N GLU A 57 -2.96 11.76 7.97
CA GLU A 57 -4.20 11.44 8.68
C GLU A 57 -4.80 10.10 8.23
N VAL A 58 -4.78 9.81 6.93
CA VAL A 58 -5.20 8.49 6.41
C VAL A 58 -4.38 7.38 7.05
N LEU A 59 -3.04 7.48 6.98
CA LEU A 59 -2.15 6.48 7.58
C LEU A 59 -2.41 6.32 9.08
N ARG A 60 -2.64 7.43 9.79
CA ARG A 60 -2.96 7.40 11.22
C ARG A 60 -4.21 6.58 11.51
N TYR A 61 -5.30 6.78 10.75
CA TYR A 61 -6.54 6.04 10.99
C TYR A 61 -6.45 4.58 10.55
N LEU A 62 -5.69 4.26 9.51
CA LEU A 62 -5.40 2.88 9.11
C LEU A 62 -4.68 2.12 10.24
N GLU A 63 -3.62 2.72 10.78
CA GLU A 63 -2.86 2.13 11.90
C GLU A 63 -3.71 1.98 13.17
N LEU A 64 -4.47 3.01 13.55
CA LEU A 64 -5.38 2.95 14.70
C LEU A 64 -6.48 1.90 14.51
N GLY A 65 -6.98 1.73 13.29
CA GLY A 65 -7.96 0.70 12.96
C GLY A 65 -7.43 -0.72 13.18
N ALA A 66 -6.21 -1.00 12.70
CA ALA A 66 -5.58 -2.29 12.90
C ALA A 66 -5.21 -2.54 14.37
N LEU A 67 -4.69 -1.53 15.08
CA LEU A 67 -4.37 -1.66 16.51
C LEU A 67 -5.62 -1.91 17.37
N ALA A 68 -6.74 -1.24 17.11
CA ALA A 68 -8.00 -1.50 17.79
C ALA A 68 -8.47 -2.94 17.54
N ARG A 69 -8.29 -3.46 16.32
CA ARG A 69 -8.58 -4.85 15.97
C ARG A 69 -7.69 -5.83 16.76
N MET A 70 -6.39 -5.55 16.86
CA MET A 70 -5.44 -6.34 17.66
C MET A 70 -5.81 -6.36 19.15
N GLN A 71 -6.42 -5.27 19.65
CA GLN A 71 -6.94 -5.17 21.02
C GLN A 71 -8.32 -5.84 21.20
N GLY A 72 -8.94 -6.35 20.11
CA GLY A 72 -10.25 -6.96 20.11
C GLY A 72 -11.42 -5.97 20.10
N ASP A 73 -11.16 -4.67 20.02
CA ASP A 73 -12.21 -3.64 19.88
C ASP A 73 -12.56 -3.46 18.39
N LEU A 74 -13.37 -4.41 17.88
CA LEU A 74 -13.75 -4.46 16.48
C LEU A 74 -14.64 -3.27 16.06
N ALA A 75 -15.45 -2.76 17.00
CA ALA A 75 -16.30 -1.60 16.73
C ALA A 75 -15.45 -0.34 16.54
N LYS A 76 -14.46 -0.13 17.43
CA LYS A 76 -13.52 0.98 17.32
C LYS A 76 -12.61 0.86 16.10
N SER A 77 -12.21 -0.36 15.75
CA SER A 77 -11.51 -0.64 14.50
C SER A 77 -12.31 -0.13 13.30
N ASN A 78 -13.58 -0.50 13.19
CA ASN A 78 -14.46 -0.05 12.10
C ASN A 78 -14.67 1.46 12.10
N GLU A 79 -14.74 2.12 13.28
CA GLU A 79 -14.82 3.58 13.36
C GLU A 79 -13.58 4.24 12.72
N TYR A 80 -12.38 3.77 13.05
CA TYR A 80 -11.14 4.32 12.49
C TYR A 80 -11.00 4.01 11.00
N LEU A 81 -11.29 2.77 10.58
CA LEU A 81 -11.22 2.39 9.17
C LEU A 81 -12.25 3.15 8.31
N ASN A 82 -13.44 3.47 8.85
CA ASN A 82 -14.41 4.34 8.17
C ASN A 82 -13.87 5.76 7.96
N LYS A 83 -13.18 6.33 8.97
CA LYS A 83 -12.54 7.64 8.82
C LYS A 83 -11.45 7.63 7.76
N ALA A 84 -10.64 6.57 7.73
CA ALA A 84 -9.64 6.39 6.68
C ALA A 84 -10.28 6.31 5.29
N ASP A 85 -11.32 5.49 5.13
CA ASP A 85 -12.05 5.26 3.88
C ASP A 85 -12.61 6.58 3.30
N LEU A 86 -13.30 7.37 4.13
CA LEU A 86 -13.83 8.68 3.73
C LEU A 86 -12.72 9.64 3.26
N LEU A 87 -11.60 9.71 3.99
CA LEU A 87 -10.47 10.55 3.61
C LEU A 87 -9.78 10.09 2.33
N ILE A 88 -9.74 8.78 2.07
CA ILE A 88 -9.21 8.21 0.82
C ILE A 88 -10.09 8.67 -0.35
N GLU A 89 -11.41 8.59 -0.21
CA GLU A 89 -12.35 9.03 -1.24
C GLU A 89 -12.25 10.53 -1.52
N ASP A 90 -12.27 11.38 -0.48
CA ASP A 90 -12.15 12.83 -0.61
C ASP A 90 -10.86 13.24 -1.33
N ARG A 91 -9.74 12.59 -0.99
CA ARG A 91 -8.43 12.89 -1.60
C ARG A 91 -8.35 12.43 -3.05
N ARG A 92 -9.02 11.36 -3.43
CA ARG A 92 -9.11 10.91 -4.83
C ARG A 92 -9.85 11.94 -5.70
N ALA A 93 -10.95 12.49 -5.19
CA ALA A 93 -11.74 13.51 -5.89
C ALA A 93 -10.94 14.81 -6.11
N SER A 94 -10.02 15.18 -5.19
CA SER A 94 -9.26 16.43 -5.25
C SER A 94 -8.03 16.39 -6.19
N ILE A 95 -7.59 15.23 -6.64
CA ILE A 95 -6.36 15.05 -7.43
C ILE A 95 -6.46 15.64 -8.85
N GLY A 96 -7.67 15.80 -9.41
CA GLY A 96 -7.88 16.36 -10.74
C GLY A 96 -7.45 17.82 -10.93
N SER A 97 -7.07 18.55 -9.85
CA SER A 97 -6.80 19.99 -9.87
C SER A 97 -5.37 20.41 -9.49
N GLN A 98 -4.43 19.49 -9.23
CA GLN A 98 -3.15 19.83 -8.62
C GLN A 98 -1.93 19.67 -9.57
N GLY A 99 -1.79 20.57 -10.56
CA GLY A 99 -0.57 20.68 -11.38
C GLY A 99 0.72 20.96 -10.59
N LEU A 100 0.62 21.52 -9.36
CA LEU A 100 1.76 21.79 -8.46
C LEU A 100 2.34 20.53 -7.76
N ALA A 101 1.62 19.40 -7.77
CA ALA A 101 2.06 18.16 -7.11
C ALA A 101 3.25 17.51 -7.84
N VAL A 102 3.46 17.81 -9.11
CA VAL A 102 4.50 17.19 -9.95
C VAL A 102 5.91 17.57 -9.49
N VAL A 103 6.11 18.79 -9.00
CA VAL A 103 7.45 19.31 -8.62
C VAL A 103 7.80 19.04 -7.15
N SER A 104 6.82 18.67 -6.33
CA SER A 104 7.01 18.52 -4.89
C SER A 104 7.59 17.16 -4.50
N ASN A 105 8.40 17.12 -3.43
CA ASN A 105 8.85 15.87 -2.82
C ASN A 105 7.64 15.04 -2.36
N PRO A 106 7.50 13.76 -2.78
CA PRO A 106 6.35 12.92 -2.44
C PRO A 106 6.05 12.81 -0.94
N ARG A 107 7.06 12.93 -0.08
CA ARG A 107 6.92 12.86 1.40
C ARG A 107 6.19 14.05 2.02
N VAL A 108 6.11 15.19 1.32
CA VAL A 108 5.38 16.36 1.81
C VAL A 108 3.92 16.37 1.37
N LEU A 109 3.57 15.55 0.39
CA LEU A 109 2.22 15.37 -0.09
C LEU A 109 1.37 14.55 0.88
N PRO A 110 0.03 14.62 0.81
CA PRO A 110 -0.86 13.71 1.52
C PRO A 110 -0.50 12.24 1.23
N TYR A 111 -0.56 11.39 2.27
CA TYR A 111 -0.36 9.97 2.11
C TYR A 111 -1.37 9.38 1.14
N ARG A 112 -0.87 8.67 0.14
CA ARG A 112 -1.66 7.92 -0.83
C ARG A 112 -1.54 6.44 -0.52
N THR A 113 -2.67 5.81 -0.31
CA THR A 113 -2.74 4.35 -0.10
C THR A 113 -2.35 3.59 -1.36
N GLU A 114 -1.76 2.43 -1.14
CA GLU A 114 -1.56 1.43 -2.17
C GLU A 114 -2.90 0.82 -2.58
N TYR A 115 -2.99 0.23 -3.77
CA TYR A 115 -4.23 -0.42 -4.22
C TYR A 115 -4.66 -1.54 -3.27
N PHE A 116 -3.74 -2.40 -2.87
CA PHE A 116 -4.03 -3.48 -1.93
C PHE A 116 -4.44 -2.97 -0.54
N GLU A 117 -3.90 -1.82 -0.08
CA GLU A 117 -4.33 -1.20 1.18
C GLU A 117 -5.79 -0.73 1.12
N ASN A 118 -6.23 -0.19 -0.03
CA ASN A 118 -7.63 0.20 -0.22
C ASN A 118 -8.57 -1.01 -0.14
N ILE A 119 -8.18 -2.14 -0.72
CA ILE A 119 -8.94 -3.39 -0.65
C ILE A 119 -8.93 -3.90 0.80
N ALA A 120 -7.76 -3.84 1.47
CA ALA A 120 -7.58 -4.26 2.86
C ALA A 120 -8.51 -3.53 3.84
N VAL A 121 -8.78 -2.24 3.64
CA VAL A 121 -9.76 -1.49 4.45
C VAL A 121 -11.11 -2.20 4.47
N HIS A 122 -11.61 -2.61 3.32
CA HIS A 122 -12.95 -3.20 3.18
C HIS A 122 -13.01 -4.65 3.67
N TYR A 123 -12.00 -5.48 3.40
CA TYR A 123 -12.05 -6.85 3.92
C TYR A 123 -11.86 -6.90 5.44
N LEU A 124 -11.02 -6.05 6.04
CA LEU A 124 -10.90 -5.97 7.50
C LEU A 124 -12.20 -5.50 8.15
N LYS A 125 -12.85 -4.48 7.60
CA LYS A 125 -14.17 -4.04 8.06
C LYS A 125 -15.20 -5.17 7.93
N SER A 126 -15.21 -5.88 6.80
CA SER A 126 -16.09 -7.03 6.58
C SER A 126 -15.87 -8.12 7.63
N LEU A 127 -14.62 -8.53 7.87
CA LEU A 127 -14.30 -9.53 8.90
C LEU A 127 -14.69 -9.06 10.31
N ASN A 128 -14.51 -7.78 10.64
CA ASN A 128 -14.96 -7.24 11.92
C ASN A 128 -16.48 -7.34 12.06
N TYR A 129 -17.25 -6.93 11.04
CA TYR A 129 -18.71 -7.02 11.07
C TYR A 129 -19.23 -8.46 11.15
N LEU A 130 -18.59 -9.40 10.41
CA LEU A 130 -18.92 -10.83 10.51
C LEU A 130 -18.72 -11.37 11.94
N GLN A 131 -17.66 -10.96 12.62
CA GLN A 131 -17.41 -11.36 14.01
C GLN A 131 -18.37 -10.71 15.01
N LEU A 132 -18.78 -9.47 14.74
CA LEU A 132 -19.82 -8.75 15.49
C LEU A 132 -21.23 -9.28 15.18
N ASN A 133 -21.36 -10.22 14.24
CA ASN A 133 -22.63 -10.76 13.73
C ASN A 133 -23.52 -9.67 13.08
N ASP A 134 -22.90 -8.58 12.60
CA ASP A 134 -23.56 -7.56 11.76
C ASP A 134 -23.37 -7.92 10.27
N VAL A 135 -24.15 -8.92 9.85
CA VAL A 135 -24.07 -9.46 8.48
C VAL A 135 -24.46 -8.43 7.43
N SER A 136 -25.37 -7.52 7.79
CA SER A 136 -25.81 -6.45 6.87
C SER A 136 -24.70 -5.49 6.55
N ALA A 137 -23.95 -5.02 7.56
CA ALA A 137 -22.79 -4.17 7.36
C ALA A 137 -21.66 -4.90 6.64
N ALA A 138 -21.39 -6.16 6.97
CA ALA A 138 -20.41 -7.00 6.26
C ALA A 138 -20.72 -7.09 4.76
N ARG A 139 -21.99 -7.24 4.38
CA ARG A 139 -22.42 -7.26 2.98
C ARG A 139 -22.19 -5.94 2.26
N VAL A 140 -22.34 -4.80 2.94
CA VAL A 140 -22.03 -3.49 2.36
C VAL A 140 -20.55 -3.40 2.03
N GLU A 141 -19.68 -3.81 2.96
CA GLU A 141 -18.23 -3.78 2.74
C GLU A 141 -17.79 -4.77 1.64
N ALA A 142 -18.44 -5.94 1.55
CA ALA A 142 -18.22 -6.88 0.47
C ALA A 142 -18.49 -6.26 -0.93
N ARG A 143 -19.58 -5.49 -1.06
CA ARG A 143 -19.88 -4.76 -2.30
C ARG A 143 -18.86 -3.66 -2.59
N ARG A 144 -18.41 -2.94 -1.56
CA ARG A 144 -17.36 -1.92 -1.69
C ARG A 144 -16.04 -2.54 -2.14
N THR A 145 -15.67 -3.72 -1.63
CA THR A 145 -14.49 -4.47 -2.11
C THR A 145 -14.58 -4.66 -3.63
N ASN A 146 -15.72 -5.14 -4.13
CA ASN A 146 -15.90 -5.33 -5.57
C ASN A 146 -15.76 -4.03 -6.38
N ILE A 147 -16.27 -2.91 -5.87
CA ILE A 147 -16.11 -1.60 -6.51
C ILE A 147 -14.63 -1.20 -6.57
N ARG A 148 -13.88 -1.40 -5.48
CA ARG A 148 -12.43 -1.11 -5.46
C ARG A 148 -11.63 -1.96 -6.43
N LEU A 149 -11.99 -3.24 -6.59
CA LEU A 149 -11.39 -4.13 -7.57
C LEU A 149 -11.67 -3.67 -9.02
N GLN A 150 -12.88 -3.21 -9.31
CA GLN A 150 -13.21 -2.63 -10.61
C GLN A 150 -12.39 -1.36 -10.88
N GLU A 151 -12.34 -0.44 -9.92
CA GLU A 151 -11.55 0.79 -10.03
C GLU A 151 -10.05 0.52 -10.26
N LEU A 152 -9.51 -0.53 -9.65
CA LEU A 152 -8.14 -0.97 -9.88
C LEU A 152 -7.91 -1.34 -11.35
N ASN A 153 -8.83 -2.11 -11.93
CA ASN A 153 -8.73 -2.53 -13.33
C ASN A 153 -8.92 -1.35 -14.31
N ASP A 154 -9.84 -0.44 -13.99
CA ASP A 154 -10.12 0.75 -14.83
C ASP A 154 -8.95 1.76 -14.82
N ALA A 155 -8.13 1.75 -13.79
CA ALA A 155 -6.99 2.66 -13.65
C ALA A 155 -5.85 2.40 -14.67
N VAL A 156 -5.79 1.22 -15.28
CA VAL A 156 -4.77 0.83 -16.27
C VAL A 156 -5.40 0.03 -17.42
N PRO A 157 -6.16 0.68 -18.31
CA PRO A 157 -6.94 0.00 -19.35
C PRO A 157 -6.09 -0.67 -20.43
N GLU A 158 -4.86 -0.21 -20.68
CA GLU A 158 -4.04 -0.64 -21.80
C GLU A 158 -3.26 -1.95 -21.53
N LYS A 159 -3.10 -2.35 -20.27
CA LYS A 159 -2.34 -3.54 -19.89
C LYS A 159 -2.98 -4.24 -18.70
N PRO A 160 -3.36 -5.52 -18.82
CA PRO A 160 -3.90 -6.25 -17.68
C PRO A 160 -2.88 -6.30 -16.56
N LEU A 161 -3.29 -5.86 -15.37
CA LEU A 161 -2.48 -5.95 -14.16
C LEU A 161 -2.35 -7.42 -13.75
N LYS A 162 -1.22 -7.80 -13.19
CA LYS A 162 -1.08 -9.14 -12.60
C LYS A 162 -1.88 -9.24 -11.31
N TYR A 163 -1.81 -8.21 -10.45
CA TYR A 163 -2.74 -8.07 -9.33
C TYR A 163 -3.97 -7.29 -9.82
N HIS A 164 -4.89 -7.97 -10.44
CA HIS A 164 -6.12 -7.41 -11.00
C HIS A 164 -7.37 -7.75 -10.20
N ASP A 165 -7.25 -8.68 -9.24
CA ASP A 165 -8.35 -9.14 -8.41
C ASP A 165 -7.80 -9.72 -7.09
N ASP A 166 -8.68 -9.92 -6.09
CA ASP A 166 -8.30 -10.22 -4.72
C ASP A 166 -9.04 -11.44 -4.18
N VAL A 167 -8.29 -12.49 -3.83
CA VAL A 167 -8.84 -13.77 -3.36
C VAL A 167 -9.53 -13.59 -2.02
N LEU A 168 -8.90 -12.87 -1.09
CA LEU A 168 -9.43 -12.64 0.26
C LEU A 168 -10.69 -11.77 0.19
N GLY A 169 -10.70 -10.77 -0.67
CA GLY A 169 -11.88 -9.96 -0.95
C GLY A 169 -13.07 -10.82 -1.37
N HIS A 170 -12.88 -11.72 -2.32
CA HIS A 170 -13.94 -12.64 -2.76
C HIS A 170 -14.36 -13.64 -1.67
N ILE A 171 -13.43 -14.16 -0.86
CA ILE A 171 -13.76 -15.06 0.24
C ILE A 171 -14.60 -14.33 1.30
N THR A 172 -14.23 -13.10 1.69
CA THR A 172 -15.02 -12.33 2.67
C THR A 172 -16.40 -11.95 2.12
N MET A 173 -16.50 -11.67 0.82
CA MET A 173 -17.79 -11.51 0.13
C MET A 173 -18.62 -12.80 0.22
N GLY A 174 -18.02 -13.96 -0.11
CA GLY A 174 -18.68 -15.26 -0.06
C GLY A 174 -19.22 -15.57 1.32
N LEU A 175 -18.41 -15.39 2.37
CA LEU A 175 -18.82 -15.58 3.76
C LEU A 175 -19.95 -14.63 4.17
N SER A 176 -19.89 -13.37 3.76
CA SER A 176 -20.93 -12.38 4.06
C SER A 176 -22.27 -12.77 3.44
N TYR A 177 -22.26 -13.22 2.19
CA TYR A 177 -23.46 -13.69 1.51
C TYR A 177 -23.97 -15.02 2.09
N GLU A 178 -23.07 -15.96 2.41
CA GLU A 178 -23.42 -17.25 3.02
C GLU A 178 -24.11 -17.04 4.39
N MET A 179 -23.55 -16.18 5.26
CA MET A 179 -24.15 -15.87 6.56
C MET A 179 -25.49 -15.15 6.45
N ASN A 180 -25.73 -14.44 5.34
CA ASN A 180 -27.02 -13.76 5.06
C ASN A 180 -28.03 -14.65 4.31
N GLY A 181 -27.68 -15.92 3.99
CA GLY A 181 -28.54 -16.82 3.24
C GLY A 181 -28.66 -16.52 1.73
N GLU A 182 -27.78 -15.66 1.21
CA GLU A 182 -27.71 -15.31 -0.20
C GLU A 182 -26.81 -16.31 -0.99
N TRP A 183 -27.24 -17.58 -1.02
CA TRP A 183 -26.44 -18.70 -1.49
C TRP A 183 -25.88 -18.53 -2.91
N ASN A 184 -26.69 -17.98 -3.83
CA ASN A 184 -26.25 -17.74 -5.22
C ASN A 184 -25.11 -16.70 -5.26
N ASN A 185 -25.21 -15.62 -4.49
CA ASN A 185 -24.17 -14.61 -4.43
C ASN A 185 -22.90 -15.17 -3.74
N ALA A 186 -23.06 -16.03 -2.74
CA ALA A 186 -21.94 -16.74 -2.10
C ALA A 186 -21.22 -17.65 -3.11
N PHE A 187 -21.98 -18.44 -3.90
CA PHE A 187 -21.40 -19.27 -4.97
C PHE A 187 -20.60 -18.44 -5.98
N ILE A 188 -21.17 -17.31 -6.45
CA ILE A 188 -20.49 -16.43 -7.39
C ILE A 188 -19.18 -15.89 -6.80
N ALA A 189 -19.17 -15.48 -5.54
CA ALA A 189 -17.98 -14.97 -4.88
C ALA A 189 -16.90 -16.05 -4.72
N TYR A 190 -17.23 -17.24 -4.22
CA TYR A 190 -16.28 -18.36 -4.11
C TYR A 190 -15.78 -18.83 -5.48
N ARG A 191 -16.65 -18.80 -6.50
CA ARG A 191 -16.26 -19.09 -7.88
C ARG A 191 -15.22 -18.07 -8.38
N ASN A 192 -15.49 -16.79 -8.21
CA ASN A 192 -14.55 -15.74 -8.65
C ASN A 192 -13.20 -15.91 -7.95
N ALA A 193 -13.17 -16.17 -6.64
CA ALA A 193 -11.93 -16.49 -5.92
C ALA A 193 -11.20 -17.70 -6.52
N ALA A 194 -11.91 -18.78 -6.85
CA ALA A 194 -11.31 -20.00 -7.40
C ALA A 194 -10.82 -19.83 -8.84
N GLU A 195 -11.54 -19.07 -9.67
CA GLU A 195 -11.17 -18.82 -11.08
C GLU A 195 -9.83 -18.04 -11.19
N LEU A 196 -9.41 -17.26 -10.17
CA LEU A 196 -8.08 -16.62 -10.15
C LEU A 196 -6.93 -17.63 -10.19
N PHE A 197 -7.18 -18.85 -9.72
CA PHE A 197 -6.21 -19.96 -9.75
C PHE A 197 -6.33 -20.82 -11.02
N ILE A 198 -7.20 -20.45 -11.96
CA ILE A 198 -7.47 -21.24 -13.18
C ILE A 198 -7.05 -20.42 -14.40
N GLN A 199 -5.95 -20.80 -15.01
CA GLN A 199 -5.44 -20.15 -16.23
C GLN A 199 -5.39 -21.18 -17.37
N GLU A 200 -6.01 -20.86 -18.49
CA GLU A 200 -6.07 -21.75 -19.67
C GLU A 200 -6.55 -23.17 -19.32
N GLY A 201 -7.50 -23.28 -18.40
CA GLY A 201 -8.07 -24.56 -17.96
C GLY A 201 -7.16 -25.41 -17.04
N LYS A 202 -6.06 -24.82 -16.54
CA LYS A 202 -5.13 -25.48 -15.61
C LYS A 202 -5.09 -24.73 -14.27
N VAL A 203 -4.95 -25.47 -13.18
CA VAL A 203 -4.79 -24.89 -11.83
C VAL A 203 -3.36 -24.43 -11.65
N GLN A 204 -3.19 -23.16 -11.34
CA GLN A 204 -1.90 -22.51 -11.13
C GLN A 204 -1.92 -21.65 -9.86
N PRO A 205 -0.77 -21.35 -9.23
CA PRO A 205 -0.71 -20.39 -8.14
C PRO A 205 -1.13 -18.98 -8.60
N TYR A 206 -1.86 -18.27 -7.75
CA TYR A 206 -2.15 -16.85 -7.91
C TYR A 206 -1.44 -16.06 -6.81
N MET A 207 -0.76 -14.98 -7.14
CA MET A 207 0.06 -14.19 -6.21
C MET A 207 0.93 -15.05 -5.27
N GLY A 208 1.62 -16.06 -5.82
CA GLY A 208 2.50 -16.96 -5.08
C GLY A 208 1.80 -18.05 -4.26
N VAL A 209 0.49 -17.97 -4.08
CA VAL A 209 -0.31 -18.91 -3.27
C VAL A 209 -0.96 -19.97 -4.14
N ARG A 210 -0.99 -21.23 -3.66
CA ARG A 210 -1.78 -22.30 -4.29
C ARG A 210 -3.22 -22.22 -3.81
N ILE A 211 -4.17 -22.62 -4.67
CA ILE A 211 -5.59 -22.64 -4.27
C ILE A 211 -5.79 -23.46 -2.99
N PRO A 212 -6.32 -22.86 -1.90
CA PRO A 212 -6.57 -23.58 -0.66
C PRO A 212 -7.61 -24.69 -0.84
N GLU A 213 -7.41 -25.81 -0.16
CA GLU A 213 -8.36 -26.93 -0.20
C GLU A 213 -9.74 -26.51 0.28
N GLN A 214 -9.78 -25.64 1.33
CA GLN A 214 -11.04 -25.11 1.85
C GLN A 214 -11.84 -24.32 0.80
N LEU A 215 -11.17 -23.49 -0.03
CA LEU A 215 -11.85 -22.74 -1.10
C LEU A 215 -12.49 -23.68 -2.13
N LYS A 216 -11.78 -24.74 -2.51
CA LYS A 216 -12.34 -25.75 -3.41
C LYS A 216 -13.60 -26.39 -2.82
N CYS A 217 -13.57 -26.68 -1.51
CA CYS A 217 -14.68 -27.28 -0.81
C CYS A 217 -15.86 -26.33 -0.64
N ASP A 218 -15.61 -25.06 -0.29
CA ASP A 218 -16.65 -24.04 -0.18
C ASP A 218 -17.37 -23.84 -1.52
N LEU A 219 -16.62 -23.77 -2.62
CA LEU A 219 -17.19 -23.64 -3.97
C LEU A 219 -18.08 -24.82 -4.35
N VAL A 220 -17.58 -26.05 -4.18
CA VAL A 220 -18.34 -27.25 -4.55
C VAL A 220 -19.56 -27.42 -3.66
N ARG A 221 -19.44 -27.16 -2.36
CA ARG A 221 -20.55 -27.21 -1.39
C ARG A 221 -21.67 -26.24 -1.77
N MET A 222 -21.32 -25.00 -2.18
CA MET A 222 -22.32 -24.02 -2.64
C MET A 222 -22.99 -24.45 -3.95
N ALA A 223 -22.23 -24.99 -4.89
CA ALA A 223 -22.80 -25.51 -6.15
C ALA A 223 -23.79 -26.65 -5.91
N ASP A 224 -23.45 -27.59 -5.01
CA ASP A 224 -24.33 -28.70 -4.62
C ASP A 224 -25.61 -28.19 -3.96
N GLN A 225 -25.48 -27.27 -3.01
CA GLN A 225 -26.61 -26.69 -2.28
C GLN A 225 -27.61 -25.97 -3.19
N LEU A 226 -27.11 -25.35 -4.27
CA LEU A 226 -27.92 -24.66 -5.27
C LEU A 226 -28.45 -25.59 -6.37
N GLY A 227 -28.05 -26.86 -6.39
CA GLY A 227 -28.39 -27.80 -7.47
C GLY A 227 -27.69 -27.53 -8.80
N PHE A 228 -26.56 -26.81 -8.78
CA PHE A 228 -25.75 -26.51 -9.97
C PHE A 228 -24.86 -27.70 -10.36
N ALA A 229 -25.49 -28.81 -10.76
CA ALA A 229 -24.83 -30.09 -11.01
C ALA A 229 -23.69 -30.01 -12.05
N ASN A 230 -23.84 -29.19 -13.08
CA ASN A 230 -22.82 -29.02 -14.10
C ASN A 230 -21.58 -28.31 -13.54
N ASP A 231 -21.76 -27.23 -12.79
CA ASP A 231 -20.67 -26.50 -12.14
C ASP A 231 -19.99 -27.36 -11.08
N ALA A 232 -20.75 -28.03 -10.22
CA ALA A 232 -20.21 -28.94 -9.22
C ALA A 232 -19.34 -30.02 -9.85
N SER A 233 -19.83 -30.64 -10.96
CA SER A 233 -19.07 -31.66 -11.69
C SER A 233 -17.83 -31.11 -12.37
N ARG A 234 -17.90 -29.89 -12.96
CA ARG A 234 -16.77 -29.18 -13.56
C ARG A 234 -15.68 -28.94 -12.53
N TYR A 235 -16.02 -28.31 -11.39
CA TYR A 235 -15.03 -27.96 -10.36
C TYR A 235 -14.48 -29.18 -9.63
N ARG A 236 -15.27 -30.24 -9.43
CA ARG A 236 -14.73 -31.51 -8.89
C ARG A 236 -13.67 -32.13 -9.81
N ARG A 237 -13.89 -32.13 -11.11
CA ARG A 237 -12.88 -32.64 -12.06
C ARG A 237 -11.64 -31.77 -12.14
N LEU A 238 -11.82 -30.45 -12.15
CA LEU A 238 -10.72 -29.49 -12.35
C LEU A 238 -9.87 -29.33 -11.09
N LEU A 239 -10.51 -29.15 -9.94
CA LEU A 239 -9.85 -28.82 -8.68
C LEU A 239 -9.51 -30.05 -7.82
N SER A 240 -10.16 -31.20 -8.09
CA SER A 240 -10.00 -32.47 -7.34
C SER A 240 -10.05 -32.24 -5.82
N PRO A 241 -11.11 -31.64 -5.27
CA PRO A 241 -11.19 -31.28 -3.85
C PRO A 241 -11.20 -32.52 -2.96
N ARG A 242 -10.55 -32.40 -1.77
CA ARG A 242 -10.53 -33.43 -0.74
C ARG A 242 -11.30 -32.95 0.49
N CYS A 243 -12.60 -32.73 0.30
CA CYS A 243 -13.45 -32.16 1.34
C CYS A 243 -13.69 -33.15 2.48
N LYS A 244 -13.62 -32.65 3.70
CA LYS A 244 -14.16 -33.28 4.89
C LYS A 244 -15.49 -32.60 5.20
N ASP A 245 -16.31 -33.26 6.05
CA ASP A 245 -17.51 -32.60 6.58
C ASP A 245 -17.06 -31.33 7.33
N ASP A 246 -17.40 -30.16 6.78
CA ASP A 246 -17.01 -28.85 7.31
C ASP A 246 -18.19 -28.07 7.92
N VAL A 247 -19.38 -28.67 7.91
CA VAL A 247 -20.61 -28.18 8.56
C VAL A 247 -21.18 -29.26 9.47
N GLY A 248 -21.17 -28.98 10.76
CA GLY A 248 -21.76 -29.89 11.77
C GLY A 248 -23.16 -29.46 12.21
N GLU A 249 -23.79 -30.25 13.13
CA GLU A 249 -25.10 -29.90 13.70
C GLU A 249 -25.11 -28.56 14.44
N GLY A 250 -23.96 -28.11 14.95
CA GLY A 250 -23.74 -26.81 15.58
C GLY A 250 -23.38 -25.70 14.58
N GLY A 251 -23.39 -25.98 13.27
CA GLY A 251 -22.94 -25.08 12.23
C GLY A 251 -21.45 -25.26 11.92
N SER A 252 -20.79 -24.20 11.54
CA SER A 252 -19.35 -24.21 11.27
C SER A 252 -18.64 -22.95 11.81
N LEU A 253 -17.35 -23.10 12.08
CA LEU A 253 -16.43 -22.01 12.38
C LEU A 253 -15.48 -21.83 11.20
N VAL A 254 -15.44 -20.63 10.63
CA VAL A 254 -14.34 -20.19 9.77
C VAL A 254 -13.38 -19.38 10.63
N LEU A 255 -12.14 -19.84 10.71
CA LEU A 255 -11.08 -19.19 11.44
C LEU A 255 -10.06 -18.62 10.46
N PHE A 256 -9.77 -17.32 10.63
CA PHE A 256 -8.66 -16.64 9.96
C PHE A 256 -7.47 -16.54 10.91
N TRP A 257 -6.30 -16.76 10.38
CA TRP A 257 -5.04 -16.50 11.06
C TRP A 257 -4.29 -15.41 10.29
N GLU A 258 -4.13 -14.28 10.94
CA GLU A 258 -3.39 -13.11 10.45
C GLU A 258 -1.98 -13.17 11.03
N ASN A 259 -1.01 -13.58 10.20
CA ASN A 259 0.35 -13.90 10.59
C ASN A 259 1.35 -12.83 10.19
N GLY A 260 2.26 -12.52 11.10
CA GLY A 260 3.33 -11.55 10.89
C GLY A 260 2.83 -10.12 10.71
N GLN A 261 3.73 -9.25 10.31
CA GLN A 261 3.44 -7.88 9.91
C GLN A 261 3.82 -7.70 8.45
N GLY A 262 3.02 -6.97 7.67
CA GLY A 262 3.19 -6.75 6.25
C GLY A 262 4.54 -6.10 5.89
N PRO A 263 4.89 -6.04 4.60
CA PRO A 263 6.21 -5.60 4.17
C PRO A 263 6.46 -4.13 4.49
N VAL A 264 7.72 -3.81 4.72
CA VAL A 264 8.18 -2.43 4.90
C VAL A 264 8.45 -1.80 3.55
N LYS A 265 7.99 -0.56 3.36
CA LYS A 265 8.33 0.23 2.19
C LYS A 265 9.64 0.96 2.43
N GLU A 266 10.63 0.72 1.59
CA GLU A 266 11.97 1.29 1.67
C GLU A 266 12.30 2.07 0.41
N GLU A 267 13.34 2.90 0.49
CA GLU A 267 13.86 3.66 -0.63
C GLU A 267 14.99 2.87 -1.32
N ASN A 268 14.88 2.71 -2.63
CA ASN A 268 15.92 2.16 -3.47
C ASN A 268 16.39 3.22 -4.47
N ILE A 269 17.67 3.47 -4.53
CA ILE A 269 18.27 4.42 -5.48
C ILE A 269 18.72 3.66 -6.71
N ILE A 270 18.08 3.95 -7.84
CA ILE A 270 18.35 3.33 -9.12
C ILE A 270 18.99 4.35 -10.05
N GLY A 271 20.15 4.00 -10.63
CA GLY A 271 20.83 4.81 -11.65
C GLY A 271 20.36 4.44 -13.05
N PHE A 272 20.21 5.44 -13.92
CA PHE A 272 19.93 5.25 -15.34
C PHE A 272 20.90 6.08 -16.16
N ASP A 273 21.42 5.51 -17.23
CA ASP A 273 22.14 6.22 -18.27
C ASP A 273 21.13 6.88 -19.22
N VAL A 274 21.38 8.13 -19.56
CA VAL A 274 20.52 8.92 -20.45
C VAL A 274 21.06 8.84 -21.87
N MET A 275 20.41 8.07 -22.70
CA MET A 275 20.77 7.91 -24.12
C MET A 275 19.89 8.81 -24.98
N ARG A 276 20.50 9.58 -25.89
CA ARG A 276 19.82 10.45 -26.85
C ARG A 276 19.94 9.86 -28.24
N ARG A 277 18.85 9.74 -28.97
CA ARG A 277 18.87 9.35 -30.37
C ARG A 277 19.21 10.56 -31.26
N GLY A 278 19.83 10.34 -32.40
CA GLY A 278 20.50 11.33 -33.22
C GLY A 278 19.68 12.55 -33.72
N ASP A 279 18.35 12.52 -33.64
CA ASP A 279 17.43 13.61 -33.96
C ASP A 279 17.05 14.49 -32.75
N ARG A 280 17.56 14.18 -31.58
CA ARG A 280 17.31 14.85 -30.29
C ARG A 280 15.86 14.85 -29.80
N SER A 281 14.94 14.16 -30.49
CA SER A 281 13.51 14.15 -30.14
C SER A 281 13.12 13.04 -29.16
N GLN A 282 14.02 12.10 -28.89
CA GLN A 282 13.76 10.98 -27.98
C GLN A 282 14.87 10.78 -26.97
N VAL A 283 14.48 10.72 -25.70
CA VAL A 283 15.37 10.41 -24.58
C VAL A 283 15.03 9.04 -24.04
N ARG A 284 16.03 8.19 -23.94
CA ARG A 284 15.93 6.84 -23.39
C ARG A 284 16.70 6.73 -22.10
N PHE A 285 16.07 6.21 -21.08
CA PHE A 285 16.69 5.89 -19.79
C PHE A 285 16.98 4.41 -19.73
N VAL A 286 18.25 4.04 -19.56
CA VAL A 286 18.71 2.65 -19.59
C VAL A 286 19.41 2.30 -18.28
N ASN A 287 19.00 1.18 -17.68
CA ASN A 287 19.75 0.53 -16.62
C ASN A 287 20.14 -0.88 -17.08
N ASN A 288 21.37 -1.03 -17.55
CA ASN A 288 21.87 -2.31 -18.09
C ASN A 288 21.93 -3.41 -17.03
N SER A 289 22.20 -3.07 -15.76
CA SER A 289 22.34 -4.05 -14.69
C SER A 289 21.00 -4.70 -14.31
N MET A 290 19.89 -3.97 -14.51
CA MET A 290 18.53 -4.44 -14.21
C MET A 290 17.74 -4.82 -15.47
N GLY A 291 18.33 -4.65 -16.67
CA GLY A 291 17.66 -4.87 -17.94
C GLY A 291 16.45 -3.94 -18.16
N MET A 292 16.49 -2.73 -17.60
CA MET A 292 15.41 -1.77 -17.69
C MET A 292 15.71 -0.74 -18.77
N GLU A 293 14.71 -0.47 -19.61
CA GLU A 293 14.78 0.52 -20.65
C GLU A 293 13.44 1.25 -20.75
N TYR A 294 13.47 2.58 -20.77
CA TYR A 294 12.30 3.43 -20.86
C TYR A 294 12.51 4.54 -21.88
N ASP A 295 11.62 4.60 -22.87
CA ASP A 295 11.57 5.67 -23.87
C ASP A 295 10.59 6.74 -23.39
N PHE A 296 11.06 7.99 -23.37
CA PHE A 296 10.21 9.17 -23.17
C PHE A 296 9.84 9.78 -24.51
N GLY A 297 8.54 10.02 -24.71
CA GLY A 297 8.01 10.62 -25.92
C GLY A 297 8.39 12.09 -26.10
N GLU A 298 8.15 12.63 -27.30
CA GLU A 298 8.47 13.99 -27.71
C GLU A 298 7.88 15.07 -26.79
N ASP A 299 6.70 14.84 -26.20
CA ASP A 299 6.01 15.82 -25.37
C ASP A 299 6.83 16.21 -24.13
N ILE A 300 7.41 15.24 -23.41
CA ILE A 300 8.23 15.50 -22.24
C ILE A 300 9.59 16.11 -22.63
N TYR A 301 10.13 15.69 -23.77
CA TYR A 301 11.37 16.27 -24.30
C TYR A 301 11.23 17.77 -24.58
N ASN A 302 10.15 18.16 -25.26
CA ASN A 302 9.91 19.54 -25.66
C ASN A 302 9.59 20.44 -24.47
N GLU A 303 8.84 19.92 -23.48
CA GLU A 303 8.44 20.68 -22.30
C GLU A 303 9.62 21.00 -21.36
N TYR A 304 10.66 20.13 -21.30
CA TYR A 304 11.75 20.25 -20.33
C TYR A 304 13.16 20.33 -20.96
N ASN A 305 13.30 20.84 -22.18
CA ASN A 305 14.58 20.97 -22.88
C ASN A 305 15.44 19.69 -22.95
N GLY A 306 14.78 18.50 -22.95
CA GLY A 306 15.40 17.23 -23.27
C GLY A 306 16.51 16.76 -22.33
N PHE A 307 16.51 17.19 -21.07
CA PHE A 307 17.56 16.84 -20.12
C PHE A 307 18.97 17.21 -20.64
N ALA A 308 19.11 18.37 -21.29
CA ALA A 308 20.35 18.81 -21.92
C ALA A 308 21.53 18.75 -20.93
N GLY A 309 22.59 18.04 -21.30
CA GLY A 309 23.81 17.91 -20.49
C GLY A 309 23.82 16.84 -19.41
N ILE A 310 22.69 16.13 -19.14
CA ILE A 310 22.64 15.06 -18.15
C ILE A 310 22.93 13.71 -18.82
N ASN A 311 23.99 13.01 -18.38
CA ASN A 311 24.36 11.70 -18.91
C ASN A 311 23.89 10.55 -18.02
N THR A 312 23.70 10.80 -16.73
CA THR A 312 23.24 9.79 -15.77
C THR A 312 22.30 10.45 -14.78
N VAL A 313 21.20 9.76 -14.44
CA VAL A 313 20.27 10.19 -13.39
C VAL A 313 20.20 9.13 -12.30
N ARG A 314 19.96 9.56 -11.05
CA ARG A 314 19.69 8.70 -9.92
C ARG A 314 18.31 9.01 -9.38
N LEU A 315 17.44 8.00 -9.36
CA LEU A 315 16.06 8.12 -8.91
C LEU A 315 15.86 7.32 -7.64
N ALA A 316 15.24 7.95 -6.65
CA ALA A 316 14.79 7.28 -5.44
C ALA A 316 13.40 6.71 -5.68
N LEU A 317 13.30 5.40 -5.81
CA LEU A 317 12.05 4.67 -6.03
C LEU A 317 11.70 3.80 -4.81
N PRO A 318 10.42 3.64 -4.48
CA PRO A 318 10.03 2.75 -3.39
C PRO A 318 10.18 1.29 -3.78
N ILE A 319 10.50 0.46 -2.79
CA ILE A 319 10.44 -1.00 -2.87
C ILE A 319 9.79 -1.54 -1.61
N PHE A 320 9.15 -2.71 -1.69
CA PHE A 320 8.69 -3.44 -0.53
C PHE A 320 9.70 -4.50 -0.09
N ARG A 321 9.97 -4.57 1.23
CA ARG A 321 10.81 -5.57 1.86
C ARG A 321 9.97 -6.38 2.84
N PRO A 322 9.85 -7.72 2.65
CA PRO A 322 9.22 -8.59 3.63
C PRO A 322 9.92 -8.49 4.99
N ARG A 323 9.13 -8.63 6.05
CA ARG A 323 9.66 -8.78 7.41
C ARG A 323 9.71 -10.26 7.79
N GLU A 324 10.65 -10.61 8.63
CA GLU A 324 10.71 -11.97 9.19
C GLU A 324 9.66 -12.11 10.30
N TYR A 325 9.07 -13.28 10.39
CA TYR A 325 8.15 -13.68 11.46
C TYR A 325 8.40 -15.14 11.83
N PRO A 326 8.22 -15.52 13.11
CA PRO A 326 8.65 -16.84 13.60
C PRO A 326 7.67 -17.97 13.31
N LEU A 327 6.38 -17.67 13.05
CA LEU A 327 5.31 -18.66 12.88
C LEU A 327 5.09 -18.98 11.40
N TYR A 328 5.10 -20.27 11.04
CA TYR A 328 5.02 -20.73 9.66
C TYR A 328 3.87 -21.69 9.38
N ARG A 329 3.27 -22.26 10.43
CA ARG A 329 2.19 -23.22 10.31
C ARG A 329 1.26 -23.12 11.51
N ALA A 330 -0.05 -23.28 11.27
CA ALA A 330 -1.04 -23.42 12.31
C ALA A 330 -1.91 -24.65 12.03
N ASP A 331 -2.17 -25.44 13.09
CA ASP A 331 -3.08 -26.57 13.06
C ASP A 331 -4.24 -26.29 14.03
N ILE A 332 -5.48 -26.50 13.57
CA ILE A 332 -6.70 -26.37 14.37
C ILE A 332 -7.11 -27.77 14.86
N LYS A 333 -7.12 -27.97 16.17
CA LYS A 333 -7.73 -29.12 16.80
C LYS A 333 -9.15 -28.77 17.24
N TYR A 334 -10.10 -29.57 16.83
CA TYR A 334 -11.52 -29.44 17.13
C TYR A 334 -12.12 -30.80 17.51
N PRO A 335 -13.35 -30.90 18.02
CA PRO A 335 -13.95 -32.18 18.46
C PRO A 335 -14.03 -33.29 17.41
N GLY A 336 -13.90 -32.96 16.12
CA GLY A 336 -13.92 -33.91 14.99
C GLY A 336 -12.54 -34.28 14.44
N GLY A 337 -11.43 -33.66 14.92
CA GLY A 337 -10.10 -33.96 14.40
C GLY A 337 -9.12 -32.81 14.45
N ILE A 338 -8.15 -32.89 13.56
CA ILE A 338 -7.14 -31.83 13.36
C ILE A 338 -7.12 -31.47 11.87
N GLN A 339 -7.08 -30.18 11.58
CA GLN A 339 -6.89 -29.64 10.24
C GLN A 339 -5.81 -28.57 10.25
N ARG A 340 -5.03 -28.51 9.17
CA ARG A 340 -4.04 -27.44 8.96
C ARG A 340 -4.74 -26.23 8.38
N MET A 341 -4.39 -25.05 8.85
CA MET A 341 -4.74 -23.81 8.19
C MET A 341 -3.90 -23.63 6.92
N GLU A 342 -4.55 -23.24 5.84
CA GLU A 342 -3.89 -23.03 4.56
C GLU A 342 -3.79 -21.53 4.26
N MET A 343 -2.66 -21.14 3.67
CA MET A 343 -2.46 -19.76 3.23
C MET A 343 -3.49 -19.40 2.17
N LEU A 344 -4.18 -18.30 2.38
CA LEU A 344 -5.14 -17.71 1.45
C LEU A 344 -4.50 -16.59 0.65
N GLU A 345 -3.67 -15.78 1.32
CA GLU A 345 -3.03 -14.63 0.72
C GLU A 345 -1.67 -14.35 1.35
N ASP A 346 -0.69 -13.97 0.51
CA ASP A 346 0.62 -13.46 0.89
C ASP A 346 0.69 -11.97 0.52
N LEU A 347 0.47 -11.11 1.50
CA LEU A 347 0.48 -9.65 1.31
C LEU A 347 1.85 -9.10 0.94
N ASN A 348 2.96 -9.83 1.22
CA ASN A 348 4.27 -9.43 0.74
C ASN A 348 4.34 -9.52 -0.78
N VAL A 349 3.83 -10.62 -1.35
CA VAL A 349 3.79 -10.82 -2.82
C VAL A 349 2.81 -9.86 -3.47
N VAL A 350 1.63 -9.65 -2.87
CA VAL A 350 0.62 -8.70 -3.38
C VAL A 350 1.17 -7.28 -3.40
N ALA A 351 1.83 -6.83 -2.33
CA ALA A 351 2.43 -5.50 -2.23
C ALA A 351 3.54 -5.30 -3.28
N GLU A 352 4.45 -6.27 -3.41
CA GLU A 352 5.51 -6.23 -4.41
C GLU A 352 4.94 -6.21 -5.83
N GLN A 353 3.96 -7.05 -6.13
CA GLN A 353 3.33 -7.10 -7.47
C GLN A 353 2.55 -5.82 -7.78
N SER A 354 1.79 -5.29 -6.82
CA SER A 354 1.09 -4.01 -6.95
C SER A 354 2.04 -2.86 -7.28
N LEU A 355 3.23 -2.84 -6.67
CA LEU A 355 4.26 -1.86 -6.99
C LEU A 355 4.88 -2.09 -8.38
N ARG A 356 5.16 -3.35 -8.74
CA ARG A 356 5.69 -3.71 -10.07
C ARG A 356 4.71 -3.33 -11.19
N ASP A 357 3.43 -3.55 -10.98
CA ASP A 357 2.38 -3.24 -11.97
C ASP A 357 2.31 -1.74 -12.30
N ARG A 358 2.68 -0.87 -11.35
CA ARG A 358 2.72 0.60 -11.53
C ARG A 358 4.13 1.18 -11.66
N PHE A 359 5.17 0.34 -11.65
CA PHE A 359 6.56 0.79 -11.64
C PHE A 359 6.88 1.78 -12.77
N GLY A 360 6.39 1.53 -13.98
CA GLY A 360 6.56 2.45 -15.11
C GLY A 360 6.00 3.85 -14.84
N ARG A 361 4.84 3.95 -14.20
CA ARG A 361 4.23 5.22 -13.81
C ARG A 361 5.01 5.92 -12.69
N GLU A 362 5.47 5.18 -11.69
CA GLU A 362 6.31 5.74 -10.63
C GLU A 362 7.63 6.28 -11.19
N LEU A 363 8.24 5.55 -12.10
CA LEU A 363 9.44 5.97 -12.81
C LEU A 363 9.17 7.22 -13.64
N ALA A 364 8.11 7.26 -14.44
CA ALA A 364 7.72 8.41 -15.23
C ALA A 364 7.52 9.65 -14.35
N ASN A 365 6.79 9.53 -13.26
CA ASN A 365 6.57 10.62 -12.31
C ASN A 365 7.89 11.12 -11.67
N ALA A 366 8.82 10.22 -11.35
CA ALA A 366 10.13 10.60 -10.81
C ALA A 366 10.95 11.36 -11.85
N LEU A 367 10.94 10.92 -13.11
CA LEU A 367 11.65 11.58 -14.22
C LEU A 367 11.03 12.94 -14.56
N ILE A 368 9.70 13.08 -14.55
CA ILE A 368 9.02 14.37 -14.74
C ILE A 368 9.41 15.36 -13.62
N ARG A 369 9.43 14.91 -12.35
CA ARG A 369 9.91 15.76 -11.25
C ARG A 369 11.36 16.20 -11.43
N LEU A 370 12.21 15.30 -11.86
CA LEU A 370 13.61 15.63 -12.16
C LEU A 370 13.71 16.65 -13.27
N ALA A 371 13.00 16.45 -14.39
CA ALA A 371 12.99 17.37 -15.51
C ALA A 371 12.50 18.76 -15.10
N ALA A 372 11.43 18.85 -14.33
CA ALA A 372 10.89 20.11 -13.84
C ALA A 372 11.90 20.86 -12.93
N LYS A 373 12.63 20.13 -12.06
CA LYS A 373 13.69 20.72 -11.23
C LYS A 373 14.86 21.23 -12.10
N GLU A 374 15.28 20.47 -13.09
CA GLU A 374 16.34 20.86 -14.02
C GLU A 374 15.95 22.09 -14.87
N ALA A 375 14.68 22.20 -15.27
CA ALA A 375 14.20 23.40 -15.98
C ALA A 375 14.26 24.64 -15.09
N VAL A 376 13.90 24.56 -13.82
CA VAL A 376 14.06 25.65 -12.85
C VAL A 376 15.54 26.00 -12.66
N GLU A 377 16.42 25.01 -12.59
CA GLU A 377 17.86 25.20 -12.44
C GLU A 377 18.47 25.86 -13.67
N ALA A 378 18.07 25.45 -14.88
CA ALA A 378 18.49 26.09 -16.13
C ALA A 378 18.02 27.54 -16.19
N GLY A 379 16.79 27.85 -15.76
CA GLY A 379 16.29 29.21 -15.63
C GLY A 379 17.10 30.05 -14.66
N LEU A 380 17.55 29.49 -13.54
CA LEU A 380 18.41 30.18 -12.56
C LEU A 380 19.82 30.43 -13.12
N ARG A 381 20.38 29.51 -13.89
CA ARG A 381 21.68 29.67 -14.57
C ARG A 381 21.65 30.79 -15.61
N SER A 382 20.48 31.08 -16.18
CA SER A 382 20.27 32.14 -17.17
C SER A 382 19.88 33.50 -16.58
N ILE A 383 19.93 33.68 -15.24
CA ILE A 383 19.66 34.96 -14.59
C ILE A 383 20.72 35.96 -15.02
N LYS A 384 20.25 36.99 -15.71
CA LYS A 384 21.04 38.12 -16.20
C LYS A 384 21.46 38.98 -15.00
N THR A 385 22.76 39.11 -14.76
CA THR A 385 23.29 40.16 -13.85
C THR A 385 23.48 41.42 -14.64
N LYS A 386 22.69 42.48 -14.32
CA LYS A 386 23.02 43.83 -14.81
C LYS A 386 24.40 44.19 -14.24
N LYS A 387 25.41 44.31 -15.08
CA LYS A 387 26.64 45.03 -14.74
C LYS A 387 26.23 46.46 -14.45
N LYS A 388 26.42 46.94 -13.23
CA LYS A 388 26.47 48.34 -12.93
C LYS A 388 27.77 48.83 -13.57
N ASP A 389 27.68 49.54 -14.69
CA ASP A 389 28.78 50.33 -15.20
C ASP A 389 29.09 51.38 -14.15
N GLY A 390 30.37 51.44 -13.78
CA GLY A 390 30.89 52.41 -12.84
C GLY A 390 30.70 53.82 -13.41
N ASP A 391 30.28 54.71 -12.53
CA ASP A 391 30.23 56.14 -12.75
C ASP A 391 31.60 56.65 -13.22
N GLU A 392 31.70 57.15 -14.42
CA GLU A 392 32.64 58.15 -14.81
C GLU A 392 31.87 59.45 -15.03
N ASP A 393 32.18 60.42 -14.17
CA ASP A 393 31.72 61.79 -14.21
C ASP A 393 32.00 62.41 -15.57
N ASN A 394 30.98 63.00 -16.18
CA ASN A 394 31.23 64.17 -16.99
C ASN A 394 30.03 65.11 -17.02
N ASP A 395 30.26 66.31 -16.51
CA ASP A 395 29.41 67.51 -16.56
C ASP A 395 29.11 67.95 -17.98
N GLY A 396 27.90 68.47 -18.24
CA GLY A 396 27.65 69.29 -19.42
C GLY A 396 26.20 69.42 -19.88
N ASP A 397 25.51 70.39 -19.32
CA ASP A 397 24.50 71.33 -19.93
C ASP A 397 23.42 70.85 -20.93
N GLU A 398 22.17 71.11 -20.46
CA GLU A 398 20.99 71.71 -21.09
C GLU A 398 20.54 71.31 -22.52
N GLU A 399 19.38 70.89 -22.73
CA GLU A 399 18.14 71.60 -23.12
C GLU A 399 17.01 70.64 -23.60
N GLN A 400 15.83 71.08 -23.33
CA GLN A 400 14.50 70.59 -23.68
C GLN A 400 14.31 70.17 -25.14
N LYS A 401 13.55 69.12 -25.41
CA LYS A 401 12.31 69.22 -26.20
C LYS A 401 11.53 67.90 -26.24
N LYS A 402 10.21 68.13 -26.16
CA LYS A 402 9.06 67.16 -26.28
C LYS A 402 9.07 66.38 -27.60
N SER A 403 8.60 65.18 -27.54
CA SER A 403 7.40 64.59 -28.17
C SER A 403 7.66 63.34 -29.04
N LYS A 404 6.74 62.49 -28.83
CA LYS A 404 6.14 61.49 -29.72
C LYS A 404 6.62 60.04 -29.61
N ASP A 405 5.61 59.28 -29.24
CA ASP A 405 5.40 57.84 -29.38
C ASP A 405 6.04 57.23 -30.63
N GLU A 406 6.81 56.19 -30.42
CA GLU A 406 6.91 55.01 -31.31
C GLU A 406 7.49 53.87 -30.50
N ASP A 407 6.66 52.79 -30.36
CA ASP A 407 7.06 51.52 -29.83
C ASP A 407 8.26 50.97 -30.60
N LYS A 408 9.39 50.84 -29.94
CA LYS A 408 10.51 49.98 -30.35
C LYS A 408 10.84 49.10 -29.16
N ASP A 409 10.55 47.84 -29.30
CA ASP A 409 11.12 46.78 -28.48
C ASP A 409 12.64 46.84 -28.58
N GLU A 410 13.26 47.57 -27.64
CA GLU A 410 14.70 47.47 -27.43
C GLU A 410 14.96 46.19 -26.68
N GLU A 411 15.39 45.14 -27.38
CA GLU A 411 16.08 44.00 -26.78
C GLU A 411 17.35 44.55 -26.11
N GLU A 412 17.27 44.83 -24.80
CA GLU A 412 18.45 45.09 -23.99
C GLU A 412 19.30 43.81 -24.01
N ASP A 413 20.44 43.82 -24.65
CA ASP A 413 21.49 42.82 -24.57
C ASP A 413 22.03 42.78 -23.15
N VAL A 414 21.51 41.85 -22.37
CA VAL A 414 21.91 41.61 -20.99
C VAL A 414 23.00 40.56 -21.00
N GLU A 415 24.22 40.95 -20.63
CA GLU A 415 25.37 40.06 -20.49
C GLU A 415 25.16 39.06 -19.37
N TYR A 416 25.27 37.76 -19.68
CA TYR A 416 25.11 36.66 -18.72
C TYR A 416 26.39 36.48 -17.90
N ASP A 417 26.30 36.48 -16.57
CA ASP A 417 27.37 35.98 -15.72
C ASP A 417 27.30 34.46 -15.64
N GLU A 418 27.93 33.81 -16.63
CA GLU A 418 27.98 32.35 -16.73
C GLU A 418 28.59 31.71 -15.50
N THR A 419 29.51 32.39 -14.81
CA THR A 419 30.21 31.87 -13.64
C THR A 419 29.26 31.80 -12.43
N LEU A 420 28.48 32.87 -12.22
CA LEU A 420 27.51 32.91 -11.10
C LEU A 420 26.34 31.91 -11.35
N GLY A 421 25.87 31.87 -12.59
CA GLY A 421 24.82 30.90 -13.01
C GLY A 421 25.30 29.46 -12.86
N LEU A 422 26.55 29.16 -13.24
CA LEU A 422 27.13 27.82 -13.10
C LEU A 422 27.28 27.42 -11.62
N ILE A 423 27.76 28.33 -10.75
CA ILE A 423 27.90 28.05 -9.31
C ILE A 423 26.54 27.82 -8.66
N LEU A 424 25.55 28.66 -8.97
CA LEU A 424 24.20 28.50 -8.45
C LEU A 424 23.57 27.20 -8.97
N GLY A 425 23.70 26.90 -10.26
CA GLY A 425 23.17 25.68 -10.86
C GLY A 425 23.82 24.43 -10.33
N THR A 426 25.14 24.35 -10.19
CA THR A 426 25.80 23.17 -9.59
C THR A 426 25.44 22.96 -8.13
N THR A 427 25.30 24.03 -7.36
CA THR A 427 24.85 23.94 -5.97
C THR A 427 23.42 23.41 -5.88
N MET A 428 22.54 23.88 -6.77
CA MET A 428 21.13 23.46 -6.84
C MET A 428 21.02 21.99 -7.29
N SER A 429 21.84 21.54 -8.24
CA SER A 429 21.89 20.15 -8.70
C SER A 429 22.27 19.18 -7.57
N ILE A 430 23.28 19.55 -6.76
CA ILE A 430 23.66 18.78 -5.57
C ILE A 430 22.51 18.73 -4.54
N VAL A 431 21.85 19.87 -4.31
CA VAL A 431 20.70 19.94 -3.39
C VAL A 431 19.52 19.13 -3.92
N ASN A 432 19.22 19.21 -5.22
CA ASN A 432 18.14 18.44 -5.84
C ASN A 432 18.38 16.93 -5.76
N ALA A 433 19.59 16.46 -6.04
CA ALA A 433 19.97 15.06 -5.89
C ALA A 433 19.86 14.57 -4.43
N ALA A 434 20.20 15.42 -3.46
CA ALA A 434 20.10 15.11 -2.04
C ALA A 434 18.66 15.17 -1.49
N THR A 435 17.75 15.88 -2.16
CA THR A 435 16.36 16.08 -1.72
C THR A 435 15.35 15.15 -2.41
N GLU A 436 15.75 14.47 -3.50
CA GLU A 436 14.87 13.46 -4.13
C GLU A 436 14.75 12.26 -3.21
N ARG A 437 13.52 11.97 -2.79
CA ARG A 437 13.22 10.91 -1.83
C ARG A 437 11.95 10.18 -2.24
N ALA A 438 11.97 8.85 -2.15
CA ALA A 438 10.76 8.05 -2.31
C ALA A 438 9.81 8.23 -1.13
N ASP A 439 8.50 8.14 -1.35
CA ASP A 439 7.54 8.01 -0.25
C ASP A 439 7.58 6.58 0.30
N ILE A 440 8.15 6.44 1.48
CA ILE A 440 8.29 5.16 2.18
C ILE A 440 7.19 4.90 3.21
N ARG A 441 6.17 5.76 3.27
CA ARG A 441 5.01 5.51 4.12
C ARG A 441 4.20 4.35 3.58
N SER A 442 3.74 3.47 4.46
CA SER A 442 2.85 2.35 4.17
C SER A 442 2.10 1.95 5.44
N TRP A 443 1.01 1.23 5.30
CA TRP A 443 0.25 0.68 6.41
C TRP A 443 1.00 -0.52 7.01
N GLN A 444 1.67 -0.31 8.15
CA GLN A 444 2.64 -1.23 8.74
C GLN A 444 2.00 -2.44 9.44
N THR A 445 0.78 -2.29 9.92
CA THR A 445 0.08 -3.28 10.77
C THR A 445 -0.79 -4.25 9.99
N LEU A 446 -0.80 -4.19 8.67
CA LEU A 446 -1.37 -5.28 7.87
C LEU A 446 -0.59 -6.58 8.15
N PRO A 447 -1.25 -7.75 8.14
CA PRO A 447 -0.55 -9.02 8.28
C PRO A 447 0.36 -9.29 7.08
N ALA A 448 1.43 -10.09 7.27
CA ALA A 448 2.25 -10.57 6.18
C ALA A 448 1.54 -11.64 5.36
N GLU A 449 0.85 -12.55 6.05
CA GLU A 449 0.11 -13.67 5.47
C GLU A 449 -1.25 -13.81 6.14
N ILE A 450 -2.24 -14.24 5.37
CA ILE A 450 -3.56 -14.60 5.86
C ILE A 450 -3.83 -16.05 5.51
N HIS A 451 -4.13 -16.84 6.53
CA HIS A 451 -4.53 -18.23 6.40
C HIS A 451 -5.98 -18.39 6.84
N TYR A 452 -6.67 -19.39 6.33
CA TYR A 452 -8.01 -19.69 6.79
C TYR A 452 -8.30 -21.18 6.77
N GLN A 453 -9.29 -21.58 7.57
CA GLN A 453 -9.81 -22.93 7.59
C GLN A 453 -11.24 -22.92 8.15
N ARG A 454 -12.10 -23.77 7.61
CA ARG A 454 -13.43 -24.05 8.14
C ARG A 454 -13.40 -25.37 8.91
N VAL A 455 -14.05 -25.41 10.08
CA VAL A 455 -14.23 -26.63 10.88
C VAL A 455 -15.69 -26.78 11.33
N PRO A 456 -16.24 -28.00 11.38
CA PRO A 456 -17.59 -28.24 11.85
C PRO A 456 -17.70 -28.04 13.37
N LEU A 457 -18.86 -27.55 13.82
CA LEU A 457 -19.18 -27.39 15.22
C LEU A 457 -20.23 -28.43 15.64
N LYS A 458 -20.09 -28.99 16.85
CA LYS A 458 -21.14 -29.73 17.55
C LYS A 458 -22.11 -28.73 18.19
N ARG A 459 -23.34 -29.12 18.45
CA ARG A 459 -24.29 -28.32 19.24
C ARG A 459 -23.72 -28.06 20.64
N GLY A 460 -23.87 -26.82 21.12
CA GLY A 460 -23.35 -26.39 22.42
C GLY A 460 -21.87 -26.03 22.40
N ALA A 461 -21.21 -26.21 23.53
CA ALA A 461 -19.83 -25.76 23.70
C ALA A 461 -18.82 -26.61 22.89
N ASN A 462 -17.96 -25.92 22.13
CA ASN A 462 -16.84 -26.49 21.40
C ASN A 462 -15.54 -25.85 21.89
N GLU A 463 -14.57 -26.70 22.26
CA GLU A 463 -13.21 -26.25 22.52
C GLU A 463 -12.37 -26.41 21.25
N ILE A 464 -11.87 -25.31 20.76
CA ILE A 464 -11.02 -25.23 19.58
C ILE A 464 -9.63 -24.82 20.05
N ARG A 465 -8.61 -25.58 19.66
CA ARG A 465 -7.22 -25.26 19.95
C ARG A 465 -6.47 -25.01 18.66
N VAL A 466 -5.83 -23.87 18.56
CA VAL A 466 -4.91 -23.52 17.46
C VAL A 466 -3.49 -23.65 17.97
N THR A 467 -2.68 -24.46 17.31
CA THR A 467 -1.29 -24.68 17.68
C THR A 467 -0.40 -24.14 16.56
N PHE A 468 0.54 -23.28 16.91
CA PHE A 468 1.44 -22.60 15.99
C PHE A 468 2.85 -23.18 16.05
N TYR A 469 3.48 -23.29 14.89
CA TYR A 469 4.79 -23.91 14.73
C TYR A 469 5.72 -23.00 13.93
N ASN A 470 7.02 -23.07 14.24
CA ASN A 470 8.05 -22.42 13.46
C ASN A 470 8.40 -23.23 12.17
N ARG A 471 9.36 -22.70 11.36
CA ARG A 471 9.84 -23.37 10.13
C ARG A 471 10.41 -24.77 10.34
N TYR A 472 10.83 -25.10 11.57
CA TYR A 472 11.37 -26.40 11.96
C TYR A 472 10.33 -27.35 12.53
N ASN A 473 9.04 -27.02 12.42
CA ASN A 473 7.92 -27.75 13.01
C ASN A 473 7.97 -27.87 14.55
N GLN A 474 8.70 -26.98 15.22
CA GLN A 474 8.65 -26.87 16.69
C GLN A 474 7.44 -26.03 17.08
N ARG A 475 6.69 -26.55 18.05
CA ARG A 475 5.56 -25.82 18.63
C ARG A 475 6.09 -24.60 19.39
N LEU A 476 5.55 -23.42 19.08
CA LEU A 476 5.90 -22.18 19.75
C LEU A 476 4.77 -21.63 20.63
N GLU A 477 3.51 -21.71 20.16
CA GLU A 477 2.39 -21.06 20.82
C GLU A 477 1.12 -21.89 20.69
N GLU A 478 0.17 -21.77 21.64
CA GLU A 478 -1.17 -22.35 21.57
C GLU A 478 -2.22 -21.32 21.96
N HIS A 479 -3.31 -21.31 21.21
CA HIS A 479 -4.46 -20.45 21.49
C HIS A 479 -5.74 -21.28 21.62
N TYR A 480 -6.57 -20.96 22.60
CA TYR A 480 -7.81 -21.67 22.89
C TYR A 480 -9.01 -20.76 22.65
N LEU A 481 -9.98 -21.28 21.91
CA LEU A 481 -11.25 -20.63 21.63
C LEU A 481 -12.40 -21.51 22.17
N ARG A 482 -13.35 -20.90 22.87
CA ARG A 482 -14.60 -21.51 23.23
C ARG A 482 -15.72 -20.99 22.35
N ILE A 483 -16.28 -21.86 21.53
CA ILE A 483 -17.28 -21.50 20.52
C ILE A 483 -18.56 -22.26 20.83
N ASN A 484 -19.68 -21.53 20.93
CA ASN A 484 -20.99 -22.15 21.08
C ASN A 484 -21.62 -22.44 19.72
N GLY A 485 -21.78 -23.71 19.38
CA GLY A 485 -22.40 -24.17 18.14
C GLY A 485 -23.92 -24.02 18.19
N GLY A 486 -24.44 -23.01 17.52
CA GLY A 486 -25.88 -22.69 17.45
C GLY A 486 -26.53 -23.00 16.10
N GLY A 487 -25.90 -23.84 15.26
CA GLY A 487 -26.41 -24.21 13.94
C GLY A 487 -26.09 -23.21 12.83
N ARG A 488 -25.27 -22.19 13.11
CA ARG A 488 -24.92 -21.14 12.14
C ARG A 488 -23.43 -21.11 11.84
N LEU A 489 -23.08 -20.51 10.70
CA LEU A 489 -21.71 -20.16 10.39
C LEU A 489 -21.25 -19.04 11.34
N GLN A 490 -20.04 -19.18 11.88
CA GLN A 490 -19.36 -18.17 12.69
C GLN A 490 -17.98 -17.89 12.12
N VAL A 491 -17.54 -16.66 12.23
CA VAL A 491 -16.21 -16.21 11.79
C VAL A 491 -15.42 -15.71 12.99
N ARG A 492 -14.17 -16.13 13.11
CA ARG A 492 -13.22 -15.64 14.13
C ARG A 492 -11.87 -15.41 13.48
N HIS A 493 -11.05 -14.61 14.13
CA HIS A 493 -9.64 -14.45 13.75
C HIS A 493 -8.69 -14.68 14.92
N VAL A 494 -7.46 -14.98 14.61
CA VAL A 494 -6.32 -15.01 15.52
C VAL A 494 -5.22 -14.18 14.88
N ILE A 495 -4.65 -13.25 15.63
CA ILE A 495 -3.61 -12.32 15.14
C ILE A 495 -2.30 -12.62 15.86
N THR A 496 -1.25 -12.88 15.09
CA THR A 496 0.11 -13.14 15.60
C THR A 496 1.10 -12.23 14.85
N PRO A 497 1.26 -10.97 15.27
CA PRO A 497 2.19 -10.05 14.58
C PRO A 497 3.66 -10.47 14.73
N ASP A 498 3.95 -11.31 15.72
CA ASP A 498 5.23 -11.96 15.99
C ASP A 498 5.00 -13.37 16.57
N SER A 499 5.76 -13.79 17.56
CA SER A 499 5.70 -15.12 18.18
C SER A 499 4.49 -15.36 19.09
N ARG A 500 3.75 -14.32 19.45
CA ARG A 500 2.64 -14.37 20.42
C ARG A 500 1.30 -14.10 19.77
N VAL A 501 0.28 -14.82 20.26
CA VAL A 501 -1.10 -14.51 19.95
C VAL A 501 -1.53 -13.28 20.73
N LEU A 502 -2.02 -12.26 20.04
CA LEU A 502 -2.67 -11.13 20.67
C LEU A 502 -4.10 -11.54 21.05
N GLN A 503 -4.38 -11.61 22.34
CA GLN A 503 -5.71 -11.93 22.83
C GLN A 503 -6.55 -10.66 22.95
N PRO A 504 -7.77 -10.64 22.39
CA PRO A 504 -8.71 -9.57 22.65
C PRO A 504 -9.00 -9.45 24.15
N ALA A 505 -9.08 -8.22 24.67
CA ALA A 505 -9.31 -7.94 26.08
C ALA A 505 -10.59 -8.61 26.65
N ALA A 506 -11.59 -8.91 25.81
CA ALA A 506 -12.82 -9.61 26.20
C ALA A 506 -12.63 -11.09 26.59
N THR A 507 -11.50 -11.73 26.22
CA THR A 507 -11.22 -13.13 26.55
C THR A 507 -10.48 -13.29 27.89
N GLN A 508 -9.92 -12.22 28.45
CA GLN A 508 -9.17 -12.27 29.71
C GLN A 508 -10.04 -12.47 30.96
N ASN A 509 -11.36 -12.28 30.88
CA ASN A 509 -12.26 -12.41 32.05
C ASN A 509 -12.82 -13.82 32.27
N GLN A 510 -12.41 -14.82 31.49
CA GLN A 510 -12.77 -16.20 31.75
C GLN A 510 -11.58 -16.97 32.34
N LYS A 511 -11.25 -16.71 33.62
CA LYS A 511 -10.41 -17.64 34.39
C LYS A 511 -11.04 -19.03 34.30
N PRO A 512 -10.23 -20.09 34.07
CA PRO A 512 -10.77 -21.45 34.19
C PRO A 512 -11.34 -21.65 35.60
N VAL A 513 -12.61 -21.99 35.69
CA VAL A 513 -13.16 -22.54 36.90
C VAL A 513 -12.40 -23.86 37.12
N GLN A 514 -11.54 -23.88 38.13
CA GLN A 514 -10.92 -25.13 38.57
C GLN A 514 -12.03 -26.07 39.04
N PRO A 515 -11.87 -27.39 38.80
CA PRO A 515 -12.90 -28.41 39.08
C PRO A 515 -13.26 -28.51 40.56
#